data_11f850a9b15a1f70d89a257afb17e545
#
_entry.id   11f850a9b15a1f70d89a257afb17e545
#
_cell.length_a   1.000
_cell.length_b   1.000
_cell.length_c   1.000
_cell.angle_alpha   90.00
_cell.angle_beta   90.00
_cell.angle_gamma   90.00
#
_symmetry.space_group_name_H-M   'P 1'
#
loop_
_entity.id
_entity.type
_entity.pdbx_description
1 polymer ?
#
loop_
_entity_poly.entity_id
_entity_poly.type
_entity_poly.pdbx_seq_one_letter_code
_entity_poly.pdbx_strand_id
1 'polypeptide(L)'
;LYSFLLLVLCFETFLHLKENRWYHVLVALVLDGAFLYAAYRWSDSELTGSDSFFTTAVFIVVYAVLLLVWYGGTAKVRDYVFLITSIVVITELTINFDMTGLDTVSRTSYVKDWKDYENVLEQAKKKESENSAVYFYRTEEMERKTKNDAALSGYYSATQFSSLMNINVSHIYQDLGMEGGKNFYCINGASPLISSMLSLKYVIADNAMEESPLRTLVASSGNTYLYENKYSLPLGFMVDDEVAERWDYKNGGGVSNQNELAELLGAQEEMLSVV
;
A
#
# COMPACT_ATOMS: atom_id res chain seq x y z
N LEU A 1 15.12 -4.33 -16.79
CA LEU A 1 15.64 -5.01 -18.00
C LEU A 1 14.88 -4.54 -19.25
N TYR A 2 13.55 -4.52 -19.27
CA TYR A 2 12.72 -4.05 -20.39
C TYR A 2 13.05 -2.61 -20.81
N SER A 3 13.08 -1.68 -19.86
CA SER A 3 13.37 -0.26 -20.13
C SER A 3 14.75 -0.09 -20.77
N PHE A 4 15.74 -0.85 -20.34
CA PHE A 4 17.07 -0.80 -20.94
C PHE A 4 17.06 -1.29 -22.39
N LEU A 5 16.37 -2.41 -22.67
CA LEU A 5 16.24 -2.92 -24.04
C LEU A 5 15.54 -1.90 -24.95
N LEU A 6 14.46 -1.26 -24.49
CA LEU A 6 13.76 -0.24 -25.25
C LEU A 6 14.65 0.98 -25.56
N LEU A 7 15.48 1.40 -24.60
CA LEU A 7 16.45 2.48 -24.81
C LEU A 7 17.51 2.10 -25.86
N VAL A 8 18.00 0.86 -25.85
CA VAL A 8 18.95 0.38 -26.87
C VAL A 8 18.29 0.37 -28.25
N LEU A 9 17.07 -0.17 -28.37
CA LEU A 9 16.33 -0.17 -29.65
C LEU A 9 16.04 1.24 -30.15
N CYS A 10 15.69 2.16 -29.26
CA CYS A 10 15.47 3.57 -29.60
C CYS A 10 16.76 4.21 -30.12
N PHE A 11 17.88 3.98 -29.43
CA PHE A 11 19.19 4.50 -29.86
C PHE A 11 19.64 3.95 -31.22
N GLU A 12 19.52 2.63 -31.43
CA GLU A 12 19.81 1.99 -32.72
C GLU A 12 18.92 2.57 -33.83
N THR A 13 17.62 2.71 -33.60
CA THR A 13 16.72 3.33 -34.58
C THR A 13 17.13 4.76 -34.89
N PHE A 14 17.59 5.52 -33.90
CA PHE A 14 18.05 6.89 -34.07
C PHE A 14 19.33 6.96 -34.89
N LEU A 15 20.29 6.06 -34.70
CA LEU A 15 21.53 5.98 -35.50
C LEU A 15 21.22 5.70 -36.97
N HIS A 16 20.21 4.88 -37.26
CA HIS A 16 19.80 4.48 -38.62
C HIS A 16 18.64 5.32 -39.17
N LEU A 17 18.30 6.45 -38.55
CA LEU A 17 17.13 7.26 -38.91
C LEU A 17 17.17 7.72 -40.38
N LYS A 18 18.38 7.99 -40.97
CA LYS A 18 18.56 8.40 -42.37
C LYS A 18 18.27 7.28 -43.39
N GLU A 19 18.33 6.01 -42.96
CA GLU A 19 18.06 4.84 -43.79
C GLU A 19 16.57 4.56 -43.89
N ASN A 20 15.79 5.04 -42.91
CA ASN A 20 14.35 4.92 -42.86
C ASN A 20 13.69 5.94 -43.79
N ARG A 21 12.42 5.68 -44.15
CA ARG A 21 11.62 6.53 -45.02
C ARG A 21 10.46 7.13 -44.25
N TRP A 22 9.99 8.30 -44.69
CA TRP A 22 8.91 9.02 -44.00
C TRP A 22 7.64 8.19 -43.74
N TYR A 23 7.30 7.24 -44.62
CA TYR A 23 6.11 6.40 -44.46
C TYR A 23 6.25 5.39 -43.29
N HIS A 24 7.48 5.04 -42.88
CA HIS A 24 7.69 4.24 -41.68
C HIS A 24 7.16 4.95 -40.42
N VAL A 25 7.21 6.28 -40.39
CA VAL A 25 6.64 7.06 -39.29
C VAL A 25 5.12 6.92 -39.24
N LEU A 26 4.45 6.92 -40.42
CA LEU A 26 3.00 6.68 -40.45
C LEU A 26 2.61 5.27 -40.04
N VAL A 27 3.41 4.27 -40.44
CA VAL A 27 3.18 2.89 -40.02
C VAL A 27 3.36 2.77 -38.49
N ALA A 28 4.42 3.35 -37.94
CA ALA A 28 4.65 3.37 -36.49
C ALA A 28 3.48 4.06 -35.75
N LEU A 29 3.05 5.23 -36.24
CA LEU A 29 1.92 5.95 -35.63
C LEU A 29 0.63 5.11 -35.58
N VAL A 30 0.33 4.36 -36.65
CA VAL A 30 -0.85 3.46 -36.69
C VAL A 30 -0.68 2.32 -35.70
N LEU A 31 0.50 1.70 -35.64
CA LEU A 31 0.78 0.59 -34.71
C LEU A 31 0.75 1.05 -33.26
N ASP A 32 1.37 2.19 -32.95
CA ASP A 32 1.37 2.77 -31.61
C ASP A 32 -0.06 3.16 -31.18
N GLY A 33 -0.83 3.76 -32.07
CA GLY A 33 -2.23 4.09 -31.82
C GLY A 33 -3.10 2.84 -31.57
N ALA A 34 -2.90 1.80 -32.37
CA ALA A 34 -3.61 0.52 -32.19
C ALA A 34 -3.21 -0.15 -30.85
N PHE A 35 -1.93 -0.14 -30.51
CA PHE A 35 -1.43 -0.67 -29.23
C PHE A 35 -1.97 0.13 -28.05
N LEU A 36 -1.94 1.46 -28.13
CA LEU A 36 -2.45 2.34 -27.09
C LEU A 36 -3.97 2.13 -26.87
N TYR A 37 -4.73 1.99 -27.97
CA TYR A 37 -6.16 1.69 -27.91
C TYR A 37 -6.42 0.31 -27.27
N ALA A 38 -5.65 -0.70 -27.65
CA ALA A 38 -5.76 -2.03 -27.05
C ALA A 38 -5.40 -1.99 -25.56
N ALA A 39 -4.33 -1.29 -25.18
CA ALA A 39 -3.96 -1.11 -23.79
C ALA A 39 -5.06 -0.38 -22.99
N TYR A 40 -5.63 0.68 -23.52
CA TYR A 40 -6.75 1.39 -22.91
C TYR A 40 -7.99 0.48 -22.74
N ARG A 41 -8.28 -0.37 -23.73
CA ARG A 41 -9.48 -1.25 -23.72
C ARG A 41 -9.39 -2.39 -22.74
N TRP A 42 -8.17 -2.90 -22.48
CA TRP A 42 -7.92 -4.07 -21.62
C TRP A 42 -7.22 -3.73 -20.30
N SER A 43 -6.85 -2.46 -20.08
CA SER A 43 -6.30 -2.04 -18.80
C SER A 43 -7.38 -2.00 -17.73
N ASP A 44 -6.97 -2.31 -16.50
CA ASP A 44 -7.79 -2.09 -15.32
C ASP A 44 -7.84 -0.58 -15.02
N SER A 45 -9.04 -0.01 -15.08
CA SER A 45 -9.26 1.43 -14.89
C SER A 45 -8.92 1.93 -13.48
N GLU A 46 -8.83 1.02 -12.49
CA GLU A 46 -8.41 1.39 -11.13
C GLU A 46 -6.89 1.63 -11.04
N LEU A 47 -6.11 0.99 -11.91
CA LEU A 47 -4.64 1.08 -11.90
C LEU A 47 -4.09 2.13 -12.86
N THR A 48 -4.86 2.52 -13.90
CA THR A 48 -4.37 3.40 -14.96
C THR A 48 -5.41 4.45 -15.31
N GLY A 49 -5.17 5.70 -14.91
CA GLY A 49 -6.07 6.82 -15.21
C GLY A 49 -6.17 7.10 -16.71
N SER A 50 -7.32 7.57 -17.18
CA SER A 50 -7.56 8.00 -18.57
C SER A 50 -6.57 9.07 -19.05
N ASP A 51 -6.09 9.90 -18.14
CA ASP A 51 -5.18 11.01 -18.40
C ASP A 51 -3.80 10.53 -18.89
N SER A 52 -3.34 9.37 -18.39
CA SER A 52 -2.08 8.76 -18.84
C SER A 52 -2.16 8.31 -20.30
N PHE A 53 -3.28 7.73 -20.72
CA PHE A 53 -3.50 7.34 -22.12
C PHE A 53 -3.59 8.56 -23.05
N PHE A 54 -4.30 9.58 -22.62
CA PHE A 54 -4.43 10.83 -23.39
C PHE A 54 -3.07 11.52 -23.56
N THR A 55 -2.31 11.66 -22.47
CA THR A 55 -0.98 12.25 -22.48
C THR A 55 -0.03 11.49 -23.40
N THR A 56 -0.02 10.15 -23.32
CA THR A 56 0.78 9.29 -24.20
C THR A 56 0.38 9.48 -25.65
N ALA A 57 -0.91 9.54 -25.98
CA ALA A 57 -1.39 9.78 -27.35
C ALA A 57 -0.88 11.12 -27.92
N VAL A 58 -0.92 12.18 -27.10
CA VAL A 58 -0.42 13.51 -27.49
C VAL A 58 1.08 13.44 -27.84
N PHE A 59 1.92 12.81 -27.00
CA PHE A 59 3.35 12.69 -27.27
C PHE A 59 3.66 11.84 -28.50
N ILE A 60 2.94 10.73 -28.73
CA ILE A 60 3.07 9.92 -29.96
C ILE A 60 2.84 10.80 -31.21
N VAL A 61 1.79 11.61 -31.21
CA VAL A 61 1.50 12.52 -32.33
C VAL A 61 2.57 13.60 -32.49
N VAL A 62 3.02 14.20 -31.40
CA VAL A 62 4.08 15.21 -31.41
C VAL A 62 5.38 14.65 -32.01
N TYR A 63 5.80 13.46 -31.57
CA TYR A 63 7.00 12.80 -32.12
C TYR A 63 6.83 12.43 -33.60
N ALA A 64 5.67 11.94 -34.00
CA ALA A 64 5.41 11.66 -35.42
C ALA A 64 5.49 12.89 -36.26
N VAL A 65 4.94 14.03 -35.82
CA VAL A 65 5.04 15.32 -36.54
C VAL A 65 6.50 15.78 -36.61
N LEU A 66 7.26 15.73 -35.52
CA LEU A 66 8.67 16.12 -35.52
C LEU A 66 9.49 15.26 -36.47
N LEU A 67 9.28 13.96 -36.52
CA LEU A 67 9.96 13.05 -37.44
C LEU A 67 9.58 13.34 -38.90
N LEU A 68 8.32 13.61 -39.21
CA LEU A 68 7.90 13.98 -40.58
C LEU A 68 8.52 15.29 -41.01
N VAL A 69 8.59 16.29 -40.13
CA VAL A 69 9.30 17.57 -40.43
C VAL A 69 10.79 17.32 -40.62
N TRP A 70 11.40 16.42 -39.86
CA TRP A 70 12.80 16.07 -40.01
C TRP A 70 13.08 15.44 -41.40
N TYR A 71 12.21 14.52 -41.87
CA TYR A 71 12.34 13.88 -43.18
C TYR A 71 12.18 14.85 -44.34
N GLY A 72 11.26 15.81 -44.24
CA GLY A 72 11.05 16.84 -45.29
C GLY A 72 12.00 18.03 -45.21
N GLY A 73 12.76 18.15 -44.11
CA GLY A 73 13.52 19.36 -43.81
C GLY A 73 14.92 19.43 -44.41
N THR A 74 15.43 20.64 -44.56
CA THR A 74 16.84 20.94 -44.87
C THR A 74 17.75 20.62 -43.67
N ALA A 75 19.07 20.64 -43.88
CA ALA A 75 20.03 20.40 -42.78
C ALA A 75 19.77 21.29 -41.54
N LYS A 76 19.55 22.59 -41.77
CA LYS A 76 19.23 23.53 -40.69
C LYS A 76 17.92 23.18 -39.96
N VAL A 77 16.88 22.76 -40.69
CA VAL A 77 15.61 22.36 -40.11
C VAL A 77 15.81 21.10 -39.24
N ARG A 78 16.62 20.17 -39.66
CA ARG A 78 16.94 18.95 -38.87
C ARG A 78 17.62 19.25 -37.54
N ASP A 79 18.53 20.25 -37.54
CA ASP A 79 19.20 20.68 -36.29
C ASP A 79 18.18 21.30 -35.31
N TYR A 80 17.25 22.12 -35.81
CA TYR A 80 16.17 22.68 -34.98
C TYR A 80 15.21 21.61 -34.49
N VAL A 81 14.83 20.64 -35.32
CA VAL A 81 13.97 19.51 -34.93
C VAL A 81 14.64 18.71 -33.83
N PHE A 82 15.95 18.45 -33.93
CA PHE A 82 16.68 17.77 -32.87
C PHE A 82 16.62 18.51 -31.54
N LEU A 83 16.82 19.82 -31.53
CA LEU A 83 16.73 20.66 -30.35
C LEU A 83 15.32 20.63 -29.76
N ILE A 84 14.28 20.80 -30.59
CA ILE A 84 12.88 20.75 -30.17
C ILE A 84 12.53 19.37 -29.60
N THR A 85 12.96 18.29 -30.27
CA THR A 85 12.75 16.92 -29.78
C THR A 85 13.38 16.73 -28.39
N SER A 86 14.56 17.23 -28.14
CA SER A 86 15.22 17.18 -26.85
C SER A 86 14.39 17.90 -25.75
N ILE A 87 13.82 19.06 -26.07
CA ILE A 87 12.94 19.79 -25.17
C ILE A 87 11.64 18.96 -24.87
N VAL A 88 11.04 18.38 -25.91
CA VAL A 88 9.85 17.57 -25.83
C VAL A 88 10.10 16.34 -24.94
N VAL A 89 11.24 15.66 -25.11
CA VAL A 89 11.63 14.51 -24.25
C VAL A 89 11.74 14.93 -22.77
N ILE A 90 12.39 16.07 -22.50
CA ILE A 90 12.50 16.57 -21.12
C ILE A 90 11.11 16.89 -20.56
N THR A 91 10.25 17.51 -21.35
CA THR A 91 8.88 17.83 -20.95
C THR A 91 8.06 16.56 -20.67
N GLU A 92 8.14 15.55 -21.55
CA GLU A 92 7.48 14.27 -21.37
C GLU A 92 7.95 13.57 -20.09
N LEU A 93 9.26 13.50 -19.86
CA LEU A 93 9.83 12.91 -18.64
C LEU A 93 9.36 13.63 -17.38
N THR A 94 9.26 14.97 -17.44
CA THR A 94 8.77 15.77 -16.30
C THR A 94 7.30 15.48 -16.02
N ILE A 95 6.45 15.48 -17.05
CA ILE A 95 5.02 15.18 -16.91
C ILE A 95 4.82 13.74 -16.43
N ASN A 96 5.54 12.78 -17.02
CA ASN A 96 5.47 11.38 -16.58
C ASN A 96 5.91 11.21 -15.13
N PHE A 97 6.96 11.89 -14.70
CA PHE A 97 7.40 11.89 -13.32
C PHE A 97 6.34 12.48 -12.37
N ASP A 98 5.71 13.59 -12.77
CA ASP A 98 4.61 14.20 -12.00
C ASP A 98 3.43 13.24 -11.87
N MET A 99 3.00 12.63 -12.97
CA MET A 99 1.86 11.71 -12.99
C MET A 99 2.11 10.37 -12.27
N THR A 100 3.35 9.88 -12.21
CA THR A 100 3.66 8.55 -11.69
C THR A 100 4.48 8.56 -10.40
N GLY A 101 5.26 9.60 -10.17
CA GLY A 101 6.22 9.66 -9.06
C GLY A 101 5.85 10.65 -7.95
N LEU A 102 5.02 11.64 -8.25
CA LEU A 102 4.66 12.70 -7.31
C LEU A 102 3.27 12.52 -6.69
N ASP A 103 2.51 11.51 -7.08
CA ASP A 103 1.23 11.17 -6.43
C ASP A 103 1.50 10.55 -5.07
N THR A 104 2.10 11.34 -4.19
CA THR A 104 2.43 10.99 -2.82
C THR A 104 1.49 11.75 -1.88
N VAL A 105 1.23 11.17 -0.72
CA VAL A 105 0.51 11.86 0.36
C VAL A 105 1.28 13.13 0.71
N SER A 106 0.61 14.29 0.73
CA SER A 106 1.26 15.54 1.10
C SER A 106 1.86 15.41 2.49
N ARG A 107 3.06 15.96 2.70
CA ARG A 107 3.71 15.95 4.01
C ARG A 107 2.79 16.52 5.10
N THR A 108 2.08 17.60 4.80
CA THR A 108 1.15 18.24 5.73
C THR A 108 0.00 17.30 6.11
N SER A 109 -0.55 16.56 5.15
CA SER A 109 -1.58 15.56 5.41
C SER A 109 -1.03 14.37 6.19
N TYR A 110 0.19 13.93 5.87
CA TYR A 110 0.81 12.79 6.53
C TYR A 110 1.13 13.04 8.00
N VAL A 111 1.63 14.24 8.35
CA VAL A 111 1.94 14.62 9.73
C VAL A 111 0.80 15.36 10.42
N LYS A 112 -0.37 15.44 9.80
CA LYS A 112 -1.56 16.00 10.43
C LYS A 112 -1.86 15.23 11.71
N ASP A 113 -2.23 15.95 12.75
CA ASP A 113 -2.60 15.41 14.07
C ASP A 113 -1.46 14.68 14.81
N TRP A 114 -0.20 14.74 14.31
CA TRP A 114 0.97 14.11 14.93
C TRP A 114 1.10 14.40 16.41
N LYS A 115 0.89 15.67 16.84
CA LYS A 115 0.99 16.07 18.25
C LYS A 115 -0.09 15.42 19.11
N ASP A 116 -1.26 15.20 18.54
CA ASP A 116 -2.36 14.56 19.25
C ASP A 116 -2.06 13.07 19.44
N TYR A 117 -1.48 12.41 18.44
CA TYR A 117 -0.97 11.04 18.56
C TYR A 117 0.12 10.92 19.62
N GLU A 118 1.11 11.81 19.59
CA GLU A 118 2.19 11.84 20.59
C GLU A 118 1.64 12.01 22.02
N ASN A 119 0.69 12.93 22.22
CA ASN A 119 0.05 13.16 23.50
C ASN A 119 -0.68 11.94 24.06
N VAL A 120 -1.45 11.24 23.24
CA VAL A 120 -2.21 10.05 23.71
C VAL A 120 -1.27 8.86 23.93
N LEU A 121 -0.22 8.70 23.14
CA LEU A 121 0.80 7.67 23.34
C LEU A 121 1.63 7.91 24.61
N GLU A 122 1.95 9.16 24.94
CA GLU A 122 2.61 9.49 26.21
C GLU A 122 1.74 9.12 27.41
N GLN A 123 0.43 9.34 27.32
CA GLN A 123 -0.50 8.93 28.38
C GLN A 123 -0.57 7.41 28.53
N ALA A 124 -0.54 6.64 27.42
CA ALA A 124 -0.41 5.19 27.48
C ALA A 124 0.89 4.78 28.20
N LYS A 125 2.04 5.34 27.78
CA LYS A 125 3.34 5.05 28.39
C LYS A 125 3.36 5.39 29.89
N LYS A 126 2.78 6.53 30.28
CA LYS A 126 2.67 6.93 31.68
C LYS A 126 1.85 5.93 32.48
N LYS A 127 0.67 5.56 31.99
CA LYS A 127 -0.21 4.57 32.62
C LYS A 127 0.51 3.23 32.82
N GLU A 128 1.25 2.76 31.82
CA GLU A 128 2.01 1.51 31.92
C GLU A 128 3.18 1.62 32.90
N SER A 129 3.84 2.76 33.01
CA SER A 129 4.93 2.97 33.97
C SER A 129 4.48 2.99 35.42
N GLU A 130 3.20 3.26 35.68
CA GLU A 130 2.60 3.23 37.02
C GLU A 130 2.20 1.80 37.42
N ASN A 131 2.13 0.86 36.49
CA ASN A 131 1.85 -0.54 36.74
C ASN A 131 3.11 -1.30 37.20
N SER A 132 3.01 -2.05 38.29
CA SER A 132 4.12 -2.82 38.86
C SER A 132 4.62 -3.96 37.97
N ALA A 133 3.82 -4.38 36.99
CA ALA A 133 4.14 -5.43 36.03
C ALA A 133 4.13 -4.83 34.62
N VAL A 134 5.31 -4.51 34.10
CA VAL A 134 5.47 -4.01 32.71
C VAL A 134 5.44 -5.22 31.78
N TYR A 135 4.31 -5.45 31.15
CA TYR A 135 4.19 -6.43 30.06
C TYR A 135 4.36 -5.74 28.70
N PHE A 136 4.91 -6.47 27.72
CA PHE A 136 4.91 -6.04 26.35
C PHE A 136 3.48 -5.87 25.86
N TYR A 137 3.22 -4.77 25.14
CA TYR A 137 1.91 -4.52 24.52
C TYR A 137 2.09 -3.91 23.13
N ARG A 138 1.04 -4.05 22.32
CA ARG A 138 0.92 -3.39 21.01
C ARG A 138 -0.18 -2.36 21.04
N THR A 139 -0.01 -1.37 20.17
CA THR A 139 -0.99 -0.34 19.86
C THR A 139 -1.34 -0.41 18.39
N GLU A 140 -2.57 -0.17 18.01
CA GLU A 140 -3.00 -0.06 16.63
C GLU A 140 -3.79 1.21 16.38
N GLU A 141 -3.65 1.73 15.17
CA GLU A 141 -4.42 2.86 14.64
C GLU A 141 -5.54 2.33 13.75
N MET A 142 -6.78 2.77 13.98
CA MET A 142 -7.94 2.32 13.18
C MET A 142 -7.90 2.89 11.78
N GLU A 143 -7.67 4.19 11.66
CA GLU A 143 -7.62 4.94 10.40
C GLU A 143 -6.18 5.16 9.94
N ARG A 144 -5.46 4.06 9.69
CA ARG A 144 -4.05 4.10 9.27
C ARG A 144 -3.85 4.84 7.95
N LYS A 145 -2.83 5.67 7.89
CA LYS A 145 -2.35 6.32 6.66
C LYS A 145 -1.46 5.36 5.85
N THR A 146 -0.65 4.57 6.55
CA THR A 146 0.20 3.54 5.96
C THR A 146 0.24 2.30 6.86
N LYS A 147 0.80 1.19 6.37
CA LYS A 147 1.03 0.00 7.19
C LYS A 147 2.26 0.12 8.11
N ASN A 148 2.94 1.28 8.11
CA ASN A 148 4.14 1.54 8.92
C ASN A 148 4.00 2.79 9.80
N ASP A 149 2.79 3.27 10.07
CA ASP A 149 2.54 4.44 10.92
C ASP A 149 3.13 4.25 12.33
N ALA A 150 3.14 3.01 12.81
CA ALA A 150 3.79 2.64 14.07
C ALA A 150 5.28 3.02 14.13
N ALA A 151 6.01 2.87 13.02
CA ALA A 151 7.43 3.23 12.95
C ALA A 151 7.62 4.75 13.01
N LEU A 152 6.68 5.52 12.46
CA LEU A 152 6.69 6.96 12.53
C LEU A 152 6.35 7.46 13.95
N SER A 153 5.31 6.86 14.57
CA SER A 153 4.77 7.30 15.88
C SER A 153 5.46 6.66 17.08
N GLY A 154 6.37 5.71 16.86
CA GLY A 154 7.19 5.11 17.92
C GLY A 154 6.42 4.19 18.87
N TYR A 155 5.53 3.35 18.35
CA TYR A 155 4.84 2.29 19.08
C TYR A 155 5.02 0.92 18.42
N TYR A 156 4.72 -0.16 19.14
CA TYR A 156 4.71 -1.51 18.59
C TYR A 156 3.33 -1.82 18.02
N SER A 157 3.30 -2.29 16.76
CA SER A 157 2.07 -2.62 16.03
C SER A 157 2.00 -4.11 15.72
N ALA A 158 0.78 -4.62 15.46
CA ALA A 158 0.53 -5.91 14.84
C ALA A 158 0.35 -5.80 13.32
N THR A 159 0.55 -4.62 12.75
CA THR A 159 0.50 -4.32 11.32
C THR A 159 1.87 -3.89 10.82
N GLN A 160 2.32 -4.40 9.69
CA GLN A 160 3.62 -4.05 9.12
C GLN A 160 3.64 -4.22 7.60
N PHE A 161 4.36 -3.32 6.93
CA PHE A 161 4.84 -3.50 5.56
C PHE A 161 6.36 -3.62 5.58
N SER A 162 6.90 -4.69 4.98
CA SER A 162 8.34 -4.87 4.79
C SER A 162 8.61 -5.84 3.66
N SER A 163 9.51 -5.49 2.74
CA SER A 163 9.96 -6.39 1.68
C SER A 163 10.76 -7.60 2.21
N LEU A 164 11.20 -7.57 3.47
CA LEU A 164 11.97 -8.63 4.12
C LEU A 164 11.19 -9.38 5.21
N MET A 165 9.87 -9.20 5.27
CA MET A 165 9.05 -9.89 6.27
C MET A 165 9.02 -11.41 6.04
N ASN A 166 8.78 -12.17 7.12
CA ASN A 166 8.54 -13.61 7.01
C ASN A 166 7.13 -13.85 6.43
N ILE A 167 7.06 -14.45 5.25
CA ILE A 167 5.80 -14.72 4.55
C ILE A 167 4.85 -15.61 5.36
N ASN A 168 5.36 -16.49 6.24
CA ASN A 168 4.52 -17.34 7.09
C ASN A 168 3.67 -16.51 8.06
N VAL A 169 4.14 -15.34 8.50
CA VAL A 169 3.33 -14.43 9.33
C VAL A 169 2.13 -13.93 8.54
N SER A 170 2.34 -13.52 7.28
CA SER A 170 1.23 -13.09 6.41
C SER A 170 0.23 -14.22 6.16
N HIS A 171 0.71 -15.45 5.95
CA HIS A 171 -0.17 -16.62 5.76
C HIS A 171 -1.04 -16.88 7.00
N ILE A 172 -0.45 -16.85 8.21
CA ILE A 172 -1.22 -16.99 9.46
C ILE A 172 -2.30 -15.90 9.58
N TYR A 173 -1.96 -14.65 9.22
CA TYR A 173 -2.95 -13.58 9.23
C TYR A 173 -4.11 -13.86 8.27
N GLN A 174 -3.80 -14.30 7.03
CA GLN A 174 -4.81 -14.66 6.04
C GLN A 174 -5.66 -15.86 6.47
N ASP A 175 -5.03 -16.90 7.02
CA ASP A 175 -5.71 -18.10 7.52
C ASP A 175 -6.64 -17.80 8.70
N LEU A 176 -6.36 -16.73 9.45
CA LEU A 176 -7.21 -16.20 10.52
C LEU A 176 -8.20 -15.12 10.04
N GLY A 177 -8.34 -14.90 8.73
CA GLY A 177 -9.28 -13.94 8.16
C GLY A 177 -8.84 -12.48 8.23
N MET A 178 -7.58 -12.22 8.56
CA MET A 178 -6.99 -10.88 8.53
C MET A 178 -6.36 -10.57 7.18
N GLU A 179 -6.02 -9.31 6.97
CA GLU A 179 -5.41 -8.84 5.73
C GLU A 179 -3.93 -9.22 5.66
N GLY A 180 -3.51 -9.86 4.58
CA GLY A 180 -2.11 -10.24 4.34
C GLY A 180 -1.73 -10.24 2.87
N GLY A 181 -0.44 -10.10 2.57
CA GLY A 181 0.10 -10.08 1.21
C GLY A 181 1.58 -10.49 1.16
N LYS A 182 2.21 -10.34 0.00
CA LYS A 182 3.60 -10.78 -0.22
C LYS A 182 4.61 -10.04 0.65
N ASN A 183 4.32 -8.82 1.06
CA ASN A 183 5.23 -7.92 1.76
C ASN A 183 4.56 -7.14 2.90
N PHE A 184 3.37 -7.55 3.32
CA PHE A 184 2.66 -6.95 4.44
C PHE A 184 1.74 -7.94 5.15
N TYR A 185 1.42 -7.62 6.39
CA TYR A 185 0.29 -8.16 7.15
C TYR A 185 -0.37 -7.02 7.94
N CYS A 186 -1.66 -7.14 8.18
CA CYS A 186 -2.45 -6.11 8.82
C CYS A 186 -3.53 -6.73 9.69
N ILE A 187 -3.75 -6.15 10.85
CA ILE A 187 -4.73 -6.64 11.83
C ILE A 187 -6.19 -6.47 11.42
N ASN A 188 -6.45 -5.85 10.28
CA ASN A 188 -7.80 -5.71 9.75
C ASN A 188 -8.49 -7.08 9.65
N GLY A 189 -9.70 -7.19 10.20
CA GLY A 189 -10.42 -8.45 10.28
C GLY A 189 -10.16 -9.27 11.56
N ALA A 190 -9.27 -8.81 12.46
CA ALA A 190 -9.04 -9.48 13.72
C ALA A 190 -10.26 -9.40 14.65
N SER A 191 -10.67 -10.54 15.18
CA SER A 191 -11.64 -10.59 16.27
C SER A 191 -11.04 -10.09 17.60
N PRO A 192 -11.84 -9.84 18.63
CA PRO A 192 -11.34 -9.53 19.97
C PRO A 192 -10.42 -10.62 20.54
N LEU A 193 -10.66 -11.90 20.24
CA LEU A 193 -9.80 -13.01 20.65
C LEU A 193 -8.41 -12.87 20.02
N ILE A 194 -8.33 -12.73 18.71
CA ILE A 194 -7.05 -12.59 17.99
C ILE A 194 -6.34 -11.32 18.41
N SER A 195 -7.04 -10.21 18.56
CA SER A 195 -6.48 -8.95 19.06
C SER A 195 -5.84 -9.14 20.45
N SER A 196 -6.52 -9.88 21.34
CA SER A 196 -5.99 -10.20 22.67
C SER A 196 -4.71 -11.03 22.60
N MET A 197 -4.70 -12.09 21.79
CA MET A 197 -3.54 -12.98 21.60
C MET A 197 -2.35 -12.26 20.97
N LEU A 198 -2.59 -11.27 20.10
CA LEU A 198 -1.55 -10.41 19.52
C LEU A 198 -1.09 -9.30 20.49
N SER A 199 -1.47 -9.35 21.77
CA SER A 199 -1.13 -8.34 22.78
C SER A 199 -1.58 -6.93 22.41
N LEU A 200 -2.67 -6.78 21.66
CA LEU A 200 -3.21 -5.47 21.28
C LEU A 200 -3.91 -4.86 22.48
N LYS A 201 -3.20 -4.00 23.19
CA LYS A 201 -3.71 -3.35 24.42
C LYS A 201 -4.36 -2.01 24.12
N TYR A 202 -3.79 -1.22 23.23
CA TYR A 202 -4.30 0.11 22.91
C TYR A 202 -4.74 0.22 21.46
N VAL A 203 -5.80 0.99 21.26
CA VAL A 203 -6.33 1.35 19.93
C VAL A 203 -6.47 2.86 19.87
N ILE A 204 -5.90 3.45 18.81
CA ILE A 204 -6.04 4.87 18.50
C ILE A 204 -7.10 5.00 17.40
N ALA A 205 -8.02 5.95 17.57
CA ALA A 205 -9.05 6.29 16.61
C ALA A 205 -9.11 7.81 16.39
N ASP A 206 -9.37 8.23 15.16
CA ASP A 206 -9.52 9.65 14.79
C ASP A 206 -10.91 10.20 15.11
N ASN A 207 -11.82 9.33 15.54
CA ASN A 207 -13.17 9.71 15.98
C ASN A 207 -13.53 8.94 17.27
N ALA A 208 -14.42 9.51 18.06
CA ALA A 208 -14.93 8.82 19.22
C ALA A 208 -15.68 7.54 18.81
N MET A 209 -15.26 6.40 19.36
CA MET A 209 -15.94 5.13 19.18
C MET A 209 -17.09 4.99 20.16
N GLU A 210 -18.10 4.19 19.79
CA GLU A 210 -19.18 3.83 20.71
C GLU A 210 -18.65 3.09 21.94
N GLU A 211 -19.32 3.26 23.06
CA GLU A 211 -19.00 2.54 24.30
C GLU A 211 -19.13 1.03 24.09
N SER A 212 -18.16 0.30 24.57
CA SER A 212 -18.10 -1.16 24.44
C SER A 212 -17.64 -1.78 25.76
N PRO A 213 -18.21 -2.93 26.18
CA PRO A 213 -17.71 -3.66 27.34
C PRO A 213 -16.27 -4.13 27.18
N LEU A 214 -15.78 -4.23 25.92
CA LEU A 214 -14.43 -4.70 25.59
C LEU A 214 -13.37 -3.60 25.68
N ARG A 215 -13.75 -2.33 25.61
CA ARG A 215 -12.83 -1.19 25.53
C ARG A 215 -13.22 -0.07 26.46
N THR A 216 -12.22 0.67 26.95
CA THR A 216 -12.44 1.89 27.73
C THR A 216 -11.61 3.02 27.15
N LEU A 217 -12.19 4.22 27.07
CA LEU A 217 -11.46 5.43 26.73
C LEU A 217 -10.46 5.74 27.86
N VAL A 218 -9.20 5.92 27.49
CA VAL A 218 -8.10 6.22 28.43
C VAL A 218 -7.67 7.67 28.32
N ALA A 219 -7.58 8.18 27.08
CA ALA A 219 -7.10 9.53 26.81
C ALA A 219 -7.69 10.08 25.52
N SER A 220 -7.69 11.39 25.37
CA SER A 220 -7.98 12.07 24.11
C SER A 220 -7.15 13.34 23.96
N SER A 221 -6.81 13.70 22.72
CA SER A 221 -6.17 14.96 22.36
C SER A 221 -6.68 15.37 20.98
N GLY A 222 -7.25 16.56 20.88
CA GLY A 222 -7.92 16.99 19.65
C GLY A 222 -9.00 16.00 19.22
N ASN A 223 -8.90 15.48 18.01
CA ASN A 223 -9.79 14.45 17.47
C ASN A 223 -9.22 13.02 17.62
N THR A 224 -8.10 12.85 18.32
CA THR A 224 -7.47 11.55 18.53
C THR A 224 -7.86 10.97 19.87
N TYR A 225 -8.33 9.75 19.88
CA TYR A 225 -8.84 9.02 21.05
C TYR A 225 -8.04 7.76 21.27
N LEU A 226 -7.64 7.49 22.51
CA LEU A 226 -6.94 6.28 22.92
C LEU A 226 -7.86 5.39 23.74
N TYR A 227 -8.10 4.18 23.27
CA TYR A 227 -8.88 3.17 23.94
C TYR A 227 -7.98 2.04 24.43
N GLU A 228 -8.29 1.49 25.60
CA GLU A 228 -7.65 0.30 26.12
C GLU A 228 -8.56 -0.92 25.98
N ASN A 229 -8.05 -1.99 25.37
CA ASN A 229 -8.68 -3.30 25.35
C ASN A 229 -8.52 -3.98 26.71
N LYS A 230 -9.63 -4.30 27.36
CA LYS A 230 -9.64 -4.88 28.71
C LYS A 230 -9.08 -6.30 28.79
N TYR A 231 -9.03 -7.01 27.67
CA TYR A 231 -8.71 -8.43 27.58
C TYR A 231 -7.41 -8.71 26.83
N SER A 232 -6.50 -7.72 26.77
CA SER A 232 -5.21 -7.92 26.15
C SER A 232 -4.37 -8.93 26.94
N LEU A 233 -3.84 -9.94 26.26
CA LEU A 233 -2.93 -10.93 26.82
C LEU A 233 -1.47 -10.45 26.71
N PRO A 234 -0.58 -10.90 27.60
CA PRO A 234 0.86 -10.68 27.44
C PRO A 234 1.38 -11.43 26.20
N LEU A 235 2.61 -11.09 25.76
CA LEU A 235 3.24 -11.70 24.60
C LEU A 235 3.35 -13.23 24.68
N GLY A 236 3.53 -13.76 25.88
CA GLY A 236 3.53 -15.19 26.16
C GLY A 236 2.45 -15.52 27.21
N PHE A 237 1.59 -16.47 26.91
CA PHE A 237 0.53 -16.96 27.80
C PHE A 237 0.43 -18.49 27.71
N MET A 238 -0.09 -19.10 28.77
CA MET A 238 -0.26 -20.54 28.86
C MET A 238 -1.61 -20.96 28.31
N VAL A 239 -1.62 -22.02 27.54
CA VAL A 239 -2.82 -22.70 27.07
C VAL A 239 -2.67 -24.21 27.36
N ASP A 240 -3.78 -24.97 27.32
CA ASP A 240 -3.74 -26.41 27.42
C ASP A 240 -2.99 -27.02 26.23
N ASP A 241 -2.29 -28.13 26.46
CA ASP A 241 -1.54 -28.86 25.44
C ASP A 241 -2.45 -29.27 24.26
N GLU A 242 -3.72 -29.58 24.53
CA GLU A 242 -4.73 -29.90 23.51
C GLU A 242 -4.89 -28.80 22.45
N VAL A 243 -4.75 -27.53 22.81
CA VAL A 243 -4.86 -26.40 21.86
C VAL A 243 -3.76 -26.49 20.82
N ALA A 244 -2.52 -26.73 21.24
CA ALA A 244 -1.37 -26.83 20.34
C ALA A 244 -1.43 -28.08 19.45
N GLU A 245 -2.00 -29.19 19.93
CA GLU A 245 -2.07 -30.45 19.19
C GLU A 245 -3.24 -30.52 18.21
N ARG A 246 -4.37 -29.88 18.52
CA ARG A 246 -5.63 -30.02 17.78
C ARG A 246 -5.95 -28.87 16.84
N TRP A 247 -5.46 -27.66 17.14
CA TRP A 247 -5.79 -26.50 16.31
C TRP A 247 -5.04 -26.51 14.96
N ASP A 248 -5.77 -26.74 13.87
CA ASP A 248 -5.24 -26.72 12.50
C ASP A 248 -5.79 -25.52 11.71
N TYR A 249 -5.18 -24.37 11.91
CA TYR A 249 -5.57 -23.11 11.27
C TYR A 249 -5.42 -23.09 9.73
N LYS A 250 -4.85 -24.14 9.12
CA LYS A 250 -4.58 -24.17 7.66
C LYS A 250 -5.75 -24.72 6.85
N ASN A 251 -6.65 -25.49 7.47
CA ASN A 251 -7.69 -26.24 6.76
C ASN A 251 -9.07 -25.59 6.79
N GLY A 252 -9.24 -24.46 7.51
CA GLY A 252 -10.50 -23.71 7.62
C GLY A 252 -10.46 -22.36 6.92
N GLY A 253 -11.59 -21.69 6.88
CA GLY A 253 -11.65 -20.26 6.58
C GLY A 253 -11.43 -19.42 7.83
N GLY A 254 -11.17 -18.13 7.71
CA GLY A 254 -10.83 -17.27 8.85
C GLY A 254 -11.83 -17.33 10.00
N VAL A 255 -13.13 -17.35 9.71
CA VAL A 255 -14.19 -17.51 10.73
C VAL A 255 -14.12 -18.88 11.39
N SER A 256 -14.00 -19.96 10.61
CA SER A 256 -13.92 -21.33 11.13
C SER A 256 -12.69 -21.53 12.01
N ASN A 257 -11.52 -21.06 11.56
CA ASN A 257 -10.27 -21.19 12.32
C ASN A 257 -10.31 -20.45 13.67
N GLN A 258 -10.95 -19.28 13.70
CA GLN A 258 -11.11 -18.52 14.94
C GLN A 258 -12.15 -19.16 15.88
N ASN A 259 -13.24 -19.72 15.37
CA ASN A 259 -14.25 -20.42 16.17
C ASN A 259 -13.68 -21.71 16.76
N GLU A 260 -12.94 -22.51 15.98
CA GLU A 260 -12.25 -23.71 16.47
C GLU A 260 -11.27 -23.36 17.60
N LEU A 261 -10.48 -22.29 17.42
CA LEU A 261 -9.60 -21.82 18.49
C LEU A 261 -10.37 -21.41 19.74
N ALA A 262 -11.48 -20.69 19.60
CA ALA A 262 -12.31 -20.26 20.72
C ALA A 262 -12.90 -21.47 21.46
N GLU A 263 -13.38 -22.49 20.75
CA GLU A 263 -13.89 -23.76 21.34
C GLU A 263 -12.79 -24.48 22.13
N LEU A 264 -11.58 -24.62 21.54
CA LEU A 264 -10.43 -25.23 22.23
C LEU A 264 -9.99 -24.46 23.48
N LEU A 265 -10.25 -23.16 23.52
CA LEU A 265 -10.02 -22.29 24.69
C LEU A 265 -11.20 -22.29 25.67
N GLY A 266 -12.25 -23.06 25.40
CA GLY A 266 -13.36 -23.29 26.32
C GLY A 266 -14.61 -22.45 26.03
N ALA A 267 -14.73 -21.82 24.86
CA ALA A 267 -15.97 -21.19 24.46
C ALA A 267 -17.07 -22.24 24.24
N GLN A 268 -18.29 -21.98 24.74
CA GLN A 268 -19.44 -22.90 24.64
C GLN A 268 -20.29 -22.64 23.38
N GLU A 269 -20.09 -21.51 22.74
CA GLU A 269 -20.84 -21.08 21.54
C GLU A 269 -19.88 -20.53 20.50
N GLU A 270 -20.29 -20.56 19.22
CA GLU A 270 -19.53 -19.93 18.15
C GLU A 270 -19.39 -18.42 18.40
N MET A 271 -18.16 -17.95 18.34
CA MET A 271 -17.83 -16.54 18.59
C MET A 271 -18.13 -15.66 17.36
N LEU A 272 -18.01 -16.22 16.16
CA LEU A 272 -18.18 -15.53 14.88
C LEU A 272 -19.19 -16.29 14.02
N SER A 273 -20.04 -15.54 13.30
CA SER A 273 -20.95 -16.09 12.29
C SER A 273 -20.68 -15.44 10.92
N VAL A 274 -20.86 -16.22 9.87
CA VAL A 274 -20.83 -15.69 8.49
C VAL A 274 -22.17 -15.02 8.21
N VAL A 275 -22.15 -13.76 7.84
CA VAL A 275 -23.34 -12.97 7.46
C VAL A 275 -23.53 -12.99 5.95
#